data_cd0ac91db26eadb8307dde287678295e
#
_entry.id   cd0ac91db26eadb8307dde287678295e
#
_cell.length_a   1.000
_cell.length_b   1.000
_cell.length_c   1.000
_cell.angle_alpha   90.00
_cell.angle_beta   90.00
_cell.angle_gamma   90.00
#
_symmetry.space_group_name_H-M   'P 1'
#
loop_
_entity.id
_entity.type
_entity.pdbx_description
1 polymer ?
#
loop_
_entity_poly.entity_id
_entity_poly.type
_entity_poly.pdbx_seq_one_letter_code
_entity_poly.pdbx_strand_id
1 'polypeptide(L)'
;MVPHIDSTAFGWIMIEGKKIEKDVIIRLDGKVKKRKKKLSKAVYGTSHTISLDEARYVYEEGAERLIVGAGQYGLVTLSDEADDYFQRNGCEVDLRPMPQAVLAWNEAEGAVIGLFHVTC
;
A
#
# COMPACT_ATOMS: atom_id res chain seq x y z
N MET A 1 10.99 9.84 8.64
CA MET A 1 10.87 10.62 7.38
C MET A 1 10.41 9.71 6.26
N VAL A 2 9.36 10.09 5.56
CA VAL A 2 8.81 9.27 4.48
C VAL A 2 9.47 9.64 3.15
N PRO A 3 9.75 8.65 2.28
CA PRO A 3 10.33 8.93 0.98
C PRO A 3 9.32 9.58 0.02
N HIS A 4 9.82 10.37 -0.90
CA HIS A 4 9.01 11.00 -1.94
C HIS A 4 8.81 10.03 -3.10
N ILE A 5 7.57 9.90 -3.59
CA ILE A 5 7.27 9.14 -4.79
C ILE A 5 7.32 10.10 -5.97
N ASP A 6 8.29 9.88 -6.87
CA ASP A 6 8.54 10.80 -7.98
C ASP A 6 7.50 10.64 -9.09
N SER A 7 7.21 9.40 -9.47
CA SER A 7 6.27 9.10 -10.54
C SER A 7 5.90 7.62 -10.54
N THR A 8 4.91 7.26 -11.34
CA THR A 8 4.49 5.88 -11.52
C THR A 8 3.88 5.70 -12.90
N ALA A 9 3.96 4.48 -13.42
CA ALA A 9 3.25 4.06 -14.62
C ALA A 9 2.97 2.58 -14.49
N PHE A 10 2.27 2.00 -15.45
CA PHE A 10 1.96 0.58 -15.40
C PHE A 10 3.25 -0.24 -15.31
N GLY A 11 3.37 -1.02 -14.24
CA GLY A 11 4.49 -1.92 -14.03
C GLY A 11 5.64 -1.37 -13.20
N TRP A 12 5.61 -0.09 -12.80
CA TRP A 12 6.69 0.44 -11.98
C TRP A 12 6.29 1.66 -11.14
N ILE A 13 7.08 1.91 -10.11
CA ILE A 13 6.98 3.09 -9.25
C ILE A 13 8.40 3.63 -9.04
N MET A 14 8.56 4.94 -9.11
CA MET A 14 9.85 5.59 -8.86
C MET A 14 9.83 6.31 -7.51
N ILE A 15 10.72 5.90 -6.62
CA ILE A 15 10.80 6.44 -5.27
C ILE A 15 12.21 6.95 -5.04
N GLU A 16 12.36 8.23 -4.73
CA GLU A 16 13.65 8.89 -4.47
C GLU A 16 14.67 8.58 -5.57
N GLY A 17 14.22 8.71 -6.83
CA GLY A 17 15.06 8.50 -8.01
C GLY A 17 15.28 7.04 -8.39
N LYS A 18 14.73 6.08 -7.64
CA LYS A 18 14.91 4.65 -7.89
C LYS A 18 13.66 4.04 -8.51
N LYS A 19 13.82 3.45 -9.67
CA LYS A 19 12.73 2.76 -10.37
C LYS A 19 12.57 1.35 -9.81
N ILE A 20 11.37 1.01 -9.37
CA ILE A 20 11.05 -0.29 -8.79
C ILE A 20 9.94 -0.93 -9.63
N GLU A 21 10.18 -2.11 -10.16
CA GLU A 21 9.28 -2.79 -11.08
C GLU A 21 8.46 -3.89 -10.40
N LYS A 22 8.05 -3.65 -9.16
CA LYS A 22 7.22 -4.57 -8.38
C LYS A 22 6.42 -3.79 -7.35
N ASP A 23 5.40 -4.44 -6.79
CA ASP A 23 4.62 -3.86 -5.69
C ASP A 23 5.50 -3.66 -4.47
N VAL A 24 5.28 -2.56 -3.77
CA VAL A 24 6.07 -2.22 -2.59
C VAL A 24 5.17 -1.89 -1.41
N ILE A 25 5.74 -2.04 -0.20
CA ILE A 25 5.20 -1.41 1.00
C ILE A 25 6.22 -0.39 1.50
N ILE A 26 5.72 0.67 2.12
CA ILE A 26 6.57 1.68 2.75
C ILE A 26 6.24 1.67 4.23
N ARG A 27 7.25 1.41 5.06
CA ARG A 27 7.13 1.24 6.50
C ARG A 27 7.11 2.60 7.20
N LEU A 28 6.75 2.60 8.50
CA LEU A 28 6.74 3.82 9.30
C LEU A 28 8.08 4.55 9.32
N ASP A 29 9.18 3.80 9.28
CA ASP A 29 10.53 4.38 9.27
C ASP A 29 10.95 4.87 7.86
N GLY A 30 10.06 4.76 6.88
CA GLY A 30 10.33 5.16 5.51
C GLY A 30 11.02 4.11 4.64
N LYS A 31 11.32 2.95 5.19
CA LYS A 31 11.95 1.89 4.39
C LYS A 31 10.95 1.31 3.38
N VAL A 32 11.45 1.10 2.17
CA VAL A 32 10.68 0.51 1.06
C VAL A 32 11.00 -0.96 0.99
N LYS A 33 9.98 -1.80 1.02
CA LYS A 33 10.13 -3.26 0.95
C LYS A 33 9.19 -3.84 -0.09
N LYS A 34 9.51 -5.04 -0.57
CA LYS A 34 8.64 -5.78 -1.50
C LYS A 34 7.35 -6.18 -0.80
N ARG A 35 6.22 -6.00 -1.49
CA ARG A 35 4.92 -6.49 -1.02
C ARG A 35 4.91 -8.02 -1.01
N LYS A 36 4.25 -8.62 -0.02
CA LYS A 36 4.05 -10.08 0.07
C LYS A 36 2.70 -10.49 -0.50
N LYS A 37 2.54 -10.44 -1.81
CA LYS A 37 1.30 -10.79 -2.51
C LYS A 37 0.81 -12.20 -2.20
N LYS A 38 1.72 -13.13 -1.94
CA LYS A 38 1.38 -14.53 -1.68
C LYS A 38 0.44 -14.71 -0.49
N LEU A 39 0.48 -13.79 0.48
CA LEU A 39 -0.40 -13.84 1.65
C LEU A 39 -1.86 -13.64 1.26
N SER A 40 -2.13 -12.87 0.23
CA SER A 40 -3.48 -12.67 -0.29
C SER A 40 -3.85 -13.72 -1.32
N LYS A 41 -2.91 -14.10 -2.19
CA LYS A 41 -3.15 -15.14 -3.20
C LYS A 41 -3.51 -16.48 -2.57
N ALA A 42 -2.93 -16.80 -1.42
CA ALA A 42 -3.21 -18.07 -0.72
C ALA A 42 -4.67 -18.15 -0.26
N VAL A 43 -5.32 -17.02 -0.02
CA VAL A 43 -6.71 -16.97 0.46
C VAL A 43 -7.70 -16.76 -0.68
N TYR A 44 -7.42 -15.82 -1.58
CA TYR A 44 -8.37 -15.39 -2.60
C TYR A 44 -8.00 -15.80 -4.03
N GLY A 45 -6.85 -16.43 -4.23
CA GLY A 45 -6.38 -16.78 -5.57
C GLY A 45 -5.92 -15.59 -6.40
N THR A 46 -5.90 -14.40 -5.81
CA THR A 46 -5.50 -13.16 -6.49
C THR A 46 -4.84 -12.21 -5.49
N SER A 47 -3.99 -11.32 -5.99
CA SER A 47 -3.41 -10.26 -5.18
C SER A 47 -4.26 -8.98 -5.20
N HIS A 48 -5.39 -8.98 -5.89
CA HIS A 48 -6.27 -7.81 -5.98
C HIS A 48 -7.18 -7.64 -4.77
N THR A 49 -7.26 -8.64 -3.90
CA THR A 49 -7.98 -8.54 -2.64
C THR A 49 -6.98 -8.74 -1.50
N ILE A 50 -6.74 -7.69 -0.73
CA ILE A 50 -5.79 -7.74 0.39
C ILE A 50 -6.43 -8.55 1.52
N SER A 51 -5.77 -9.65 1.90
CA SER A 51 -6.24 -10.56 2.95
C SER A 51 -5.90 -10.03 4.34
N LEU A 52 -6.54 -10.62 5.35
CA LEU A 52 -6.20 -10.33 6.75
C LEU A 52 -4.74 -10.64 7.05
N ASP A 53 -4.20 -11.73 6.52
CA ASP A 53 -2.80 -12.10 6.73
C ASP A 53 -1.86 -11.05 6.15
N GLU A 54 -2.16 -10.55 4.97
CA GLU A 54 -1.38 -9.47 4.38
C GLU A 54 -1.54 -8.18 5.19
N ALA A 55 -2.74 -7.86 5.65
CA ALA A 55 -3.00 -6.69 6.48
C ALA A 55 -2.15 -6.72 7.76
N ARG A 56 -2.06 -7.88 8.40
CA ARG A 56 -1.22 -8.06 9.60
C ARG A 56 0.25 -7.83 9.30
N TYR A 57 0.71 -8.24 8.15
CA TYR A 57 2.09 -8.03 7.74
C TYR A 57 2.39 -6.54 7.45
N VAL A 58 1.44 -5.84 6.85
CA VAL A 58 1.59 -4.43 6.46
C VAL A 58 1.47 -3.49 7.67
N TYR A 59 0.54 -3.78 8.58
CA TYR A 59 0.29 -2.91 9.73
C TYR A 59 1.48 -2.84 10.66
N GLU A 60 1.74 -1.63 11.17
CA GLU A 60 2.72 -1.40 12.23
C GLU A 60 2.03 -0.64 13.35
N GLU A 61 2.31 -1.03 14.59
CA GLU A 61 1.78 -0.33 15.75
C GLU A 61 2.19 1.14 15.71
N GLY A 62 1.21 2.02 15.92
CA GLY A 62 1.41 3.45 15.85
C GLY A 62 1.06 4.06 14.50
N ALA A 63 0.85 3.24 13.45
CA ALA A 63 0.43 3.77 12.16
C ALA A 63 -1.00 4.32 12.27
N GLU A 64 -1.17 5.57 11.86
CA GLU A 64 -2.45 6.26 11.91
C GLU A 64 -3.20 6.17 10.59
N ARG A 65 -2.47 5.94 9.49
CA ARG A 65 -3.04 5.93 8.16
C ARG A 65 -2.27 4.97 7.26
N LEU A 66 -3.02 4.20 6.47
CA LEU A 66 -2.49 3.39 5.39
C LEU A 66 -2.97 3.97 4.07
N ILE A 67 -2.03 4.34 3.20
CA ILE A 67 -2.35 4.75 1.84
C ILE A 67 -2.12 3.56 0.93
N VAL A 68 -3.17 3.14 0.23
CA VAL A 68 -3.11 2.03 -0.73
C VAL A 68 -3.21 2.58 -2.15
N GLY A 69 -2.16 2.37 -2.92
CA GLY A 69 -2.20 2.58 -4.36
C GLY A 69 -2.76 1.32 -5.01
N ALA A 70 -4.01 1.40 -5.45
CA ALA A 70 -4.80 0.24 -5.88
C ALA A 70 -4.52 -0.20 -7.33
N GLY A 71 -3.41 0.25 -7.91
CA GLY A 71 -3.05 -0.03 -9.29
C GLY A 71 -3.50 1.06 -10.24
N GLN A 72 -3.03 1.01 -11.49
CA GLN A 72 -3.34 2.04 -12.48
C GLN A 72 -4.84 2.11 -12.80
N TYR A 73 -5.54 0.98 -12.68
CA TYR A 73 -7.00 0.90 -12.91
C TYR A 73 -7.81 0.79 -11.62
N GLY A 74 -7.15 0.89 -10.47
CA GLY A 74 -7.83 0.86 -9.18
C GLY A 74 -8.49 -0.46 -8.81
N LEU A 75 -7.94 -1.59 -9.24
CA LEU A 75 -8.58 -2.90 -9.03
C LEU A 75 -8.32 -3.55 -7.68
N VAL A 76 -7.32 -3.08 -6.93
CA VAL A 76 -7.03 -3.64 -5.60
C VAL A 76 -8.05 -3.13 -4.59
N THR A 77 -8.55 -4.04 -3.77
CA THR A 77 -9.47 -3.72 -2.66
C THR A 77 -9.00 -4.46 -1.41
N LEU A 78 -9.58 -4.14 -0.27
CA LEU A 78 -9.36 -4.88 0.97
C LEU A 78 -10.51 -5.85 1.19
N SER A 79 -10.19 -7.04 1.74
CA SER A 79 -11.25 -7.90 2.28
C SER A 79 -11.92 -7.21 3.47
N ASP A 80 -13.13 -7.62 3.82
CA ASP A 80 -13.83 -7.05 4.98
C ASP A 80 -13.02 -7.25 6.27
N GLU A 81 -12.38 -8.42 6.41
CA GLU A 81 -11.55 -8.72 7.58
C GLU A 81 -10.32 -7.83 7.64
N ALA A 82 -9.69 -7.55 6.50
CA ALA A 82 -8.51 -6.68 6.45
C ALA A 82 -8.89 -5.24 6.80
N ASP A 83 -9.98 -4.75 6.24
CA ASP A 83 -10.48 -3.40 6.53
C ASP A 83 -10.83 -3.26 8.01
N ASP A 84 -11.56 -4.20 8.56
CA ASP A 84 -11.92 -4.23 9.97
C ASP A 84 -10.69 -4.25 10.87
N TYR A 85 -9.67 -5.01 10.49
CA TYR A 85 -8.42 -5.09 11.24
C TYR A 85 -7.73 -3.72 11.36
N PHE A 86 -7.63 -2.99 10.25
CA PHE A 86 -7.05 -1.64 10.28
C PHE A 86 -7.90 -0.68 11.13
N GLN A 87 -9.22 -0.73 10.98
CA GLN A 87 -10.10 0.12 11.76
C GLN A 87 -9.98 -0.13 13.26
N ARG A 88 -9.93 -1.39 13.68
CA ARG A 88 -9.76 -1.77 15.08
C ARG A 88 -8.45 -1.29 15.67
N ASN A 89 -7.44 -1.15 14.84
CA ASN A 89 -6.13 -0.66 15.28
C ASN A 89 -5.98 0.86 15.11
N GLY A 90 -7.08 1.56 14.83
CA GLY A 90 -7.05 3.01 14.69
C GLY A 90 -6.30 3.51 13.46
N CYS A 91 -6.17 2.66 12.44
CA CYS A 91 -5.46 2.99 11.21
C CYS A 91 -6.47 3.26 10.09
N GLU A 92 -6.57 4.50 9.66
CA GLU A 92 -7.44 4.88 8.55
C GLU A 92 -6.88 4.38 7.22
N VAL A 93 -7.71 3.71 6.42
CA VAL A 93 -7.32 3.24 5.09
C VAL A 93 -7.78 4.24 4.04
N ASP A 94 -6.82 4.71 3.23
CA ASP A 94 -7.06 5.61 2.12
C ASP A 94 -6.67 4.88 0.83
N LEU A 95 -7.67 4.25 0.18
CA LEU A 95 -7.47 3.44 -1.00
C LEU A 95 -7.84 4.23 -2.25
N ARG A 96 -6.88 4.39 -3.16
CA ARG A 96 -7.06 5.19 -4.37
C ARG A 96 -6.33 4.55 -5.55
N PRO A 97 -6.75 4.84 -6.79
CA PRO A 97 -5.92 4.51 -7.96
C PRO A 97 -4.54 5.14 -7.84
N MET A 98 -3.54 4.56 -8.50
CA MET A 98 -2.14 4.95 -8.31
C MET A 98 -1.83 6.44 -8.44
N PRO A 99 -2.31 7.17 -9.47
CA PRO A 99 -1.95 8.59 -9.58
C PRO A 99 -2.41 9.40 -8.36
N GLN A 100 -3.62 9.15 -7.87
CA GLN A 100 -4.17 9.84 -6.72
C GLN A 100 -3.50 9.38 -5.42
N ALA A 101 -3.14 8.09 -5.32
CA ALA A 101 -2.45 7.56 -4.14
C ALA A 101 -1.06 8.18 -4.00
N VAL A 102 -0.35 8.39 -5.10
CA VAL A 102 0.97 9.04 -5.10
C VAL A 102 0.86 10.47 -4.57
N LEU A 103 -0.14 11.23 -5.03
CA LEU A 103 -0.38 12.59 -4.54
C LEU A 103 -0.70 12.57 -3.04
N ALA A 104 -1.59 11.66 -2.62
CA ALA A 104 -1.95 11.53 -1.21
C ALA A 104 -0.75 11.20 -0.35
N TRP A 105 0.12 10.30 -0.83
CA TRP A 105 1.34 9.92 -0.12
C TRP A 105 2.27 11.11 0.07
N ASN A 106 2.54 11.85 -1.01
CA ASN A 106 3.48 12.98 -0.97
C ASN A 106 2.97 14.15 -0.12
N GLU A 107 1.65 14.25 0.07
CA GLU A 107 1.04 15.29 0.90
C GLU A 107 0.74 14.83 2.32
N ALA A 108 0.90 13.54 2.61
CA ALA A 108 0.53 12.98 3.91
C ALA A 108 1.46 13.44 5.02
N GLU A 109 0.88 13.65 6.19
CA GLU A 109 1.60 13.99 7.41
C GLU A 109 1.26 12.98 8.50
N GLY A 110 2.12 12.90 9.51
CA GLY A 110 1.91 12.00 10.65
C GLY A 110 2.45 10.61 10.40
N ALA A 111 1.93 9.63 11.13
CA ALA A 111 2.39 8.25 11.10
C ALA A 111 1.69 7.49 9.97
N VAL A 112 2.30 7.47 8.80
CA VAL A 112 1.73 6.90 7.59
C VAL A 112 2.55 5.73 7.09
N ILE A 113 1.83 4.68 6.65
CA ILE A 113 2.40 3.53 5.94
C ILE A 113 1.75 3.41 4.56
N GLY A 114 2.41 2.72 3.64
CA GLY A 114 1.91 2.61 2.28
C GLY A 114 1.99 1.20 1.71
N LEU A 115 1.08 0.90 0.78
CA LEU A 115 1.10 -0.30 -0.05
C LEU A 115 0.75 0.12 -1.46
N PHE A 116 1.64 -0.15 -2.42
CA PHE A 116 1.46 0.31 -3.79
C PHE A 116 1.53 -0.86 -4.77
N HIS A 117 0.41 -1.06 -5.47
CA HIS A 117 0.28 -2.06 -6.53
C HIS A 117 0.57 -1.39 -7.86
N VAL A 118 1.61 -1.85 -8.57
CA VAL A 118 2.12 -1.12 -9.76
C VAL A 118 1.45 -1.51 -11.07
N THR A 119 0.68 -2.58 -11.11
CA THR A 119 -0.02 -3.00 -12.33
C THR A 119 -1.49 -2.56 -12.30
N CYS A 120 -2.42 -3.43 -12.60
CA CYS A 120 -3.84 -3.06 -12.66
C CYS A 120 -4.50 -2.85 -11.30
#